data_239c5efcdf002fbdbd3bca27e049b327
#
_entry.id   239c5efcdf002fbdbd3bca27e049b327
#
_cell.length_a   1.000
_cell.length_b   1.000
_cell.length_c   1.000
_cell.angle_alpha   90.00
_cell.angle_beta   90.00
_cell.angle_gamma   90.00
#
_symmetry.space_group_name_H-M   'P 1'
#
loop_
_entity.id
_entity.type
_entity.pdbx_description
1 polymer ?
#
loop_
_entity_poly.entity_id
_entity_poly.type
_entity_poly.pdbx_seq_one_letter_code
_entity_poly.pdbx_strand_id
1 'polypeptide(L)' 'FHPAPKRQWMILLTGTVEIGVSDGELRTLATGMVGFLEEAGSKGHTLRVVGDEPATLFVVEVE' A
#
# COMPACT_ATOMS: atom_id res chain seq x y z
N PHE A 1 -3.33 17.74 -17.69
CA PHE A 1 -3.13 16.85 -16.55
C PHE A 1 -2.08 15.80 -16.86
N HIS A 2 -1.15 15.64 -15.99
CA HIS A 2 -0.22 14.53 -16.06
C HIS A 2 0.01 14.01 -14.64
N PRO A 3 0.10 12.69 -14.49
CA PRO A 3 0.31 12.12 -13.17
C PRO A 3 1.73 12.40 -12.68
N ALA A 4 1.82 12.91 -11.47
CA ALA A 4 3.10 13.01 -10.79
C ALA A 4 3.40 11.68 -10.10
N PRO A 5 4.66 11.31 -9.94
CA PRO A 5 5.00 10.13 -9.16
C PRO A 5 4.47 10.28 -7.73
N LYS A 6 3.87 9.23 -7.23
CA LYS A 6 3.37 9.22 -5.86
C LYS A 6 4.29 8.38 -5.00
N ARG A 7 4.69 8.96 -3.90
CA ARG A 7 5.48 8.25 -2.89
C ARG A 7 4.76 8.40 -1.58
N GLN A 8 4.57 7.30 -0.89
CA GLN A 8 3.84 7.33 0.35
C GLN A 8 4.29 6.25 1.31
N TRP A 9 4.26 6.57 2.58
CA TRP A 9 4.47 5.61 3.64
C TRP A 9 3.12 5.09 4.08
N MET A 10 3.06 3.79 4.33
CA MET A 10 1.86 3.15 4.83
C MET A 10 2.19 2.44 6.12
N ILE A 11 1.40 2.71 7.14
CA ILE A 11 1.55 2.07 8.44
C ILE A 11 0.26 1.36 8.74
N LEU A 12 0.30 0.05 8.89
CA LEU A 12 -0.90 -0.72 9.19
C LEU A 12 -1.11 -0.75 10.69
N LEU A 13 -2.20 -0.12 11.11
CA LEU A 13 -2.51 0.02 12.53
C LEU A 13 -3.26 -1.20 13.05
N THR A 14 -4.17 -1.74 12.26
CA THR A 14 -4.91 -2.95 12.61
C THR A 14 -5.15 -3.79 11.36
N GLY A 15 -5.29 -5.09 11.55
CA GLY A 15 -5.63 -6.00 10.45
C GLY A 15 -4.42 -6.47 9.67
N THR A 16 -4.69 -7.03 8.51
CA THR A 16 -3.67 -7.52 7.57
C THR A 16 -4.13 -7.18 6.17
N VAL A 17 -3.23 -6.65 5.35
CA VAL A 17 -3.55 -6.34 3.96
C VAL A 17 -2.52 -6.94 3.03
N GLU A 18 -2.95 -7.21 1.80
CA GLU A 18 -2.10 -7.69 0.73
C GLU A 18 -2.06 -6.63 -0.35
N ILE A 19 -0.86 -6.27 -0.76
CA ILE A 19 -0.65 -5.24 -1.77
C ILE A 19 -0.08 -5.91 -3.02
N GLY A 20 -0.79 -5.74 -4.14
CA GLY A 20 -0.31 -6.20 -5.43
C GLY A 20 0.18 -5.04 -6.26
N VAL A 21 1.35 -5.18 -6.85
CA VAL A 21 1.92 -4.14 -7.71
C VAL A 21 1.86 -4.60 -9.17
N SER A 22 2.10 -3.68 -10.09
CA SER A 22 1.85 -3.89 -11.50
C SER A 22 2.70 -4.99 -12.15
N ASP A 23 3.83 -5.36 -11.53
CA ASP A 23 4.67 -6.44 -12.04
C ASP A 23 4.22 -7.83 -11.57
N GLY A 24 3.12 -7.90 -10.82
CA GLY A 24 2.59 -9.16 -10.33
C GLY A 24 3.10 -9.56 -8.96
N GLU A 25 3.96 -8.78 -8.36
CA GLU A 25 4.47 -9.08 -7.03
C GLU A 25 3.42 -8.77 -5.97
N LEU A 26 3.30 -9.65 -4.99
CA LEU A 26 2.38 -9.47 -3.87
C LEU A 26 3.17 -9.33 -2.58
N ARG A 27 2.75 -8.38 -1.76
CA ARG A 27 3.37 -8.15 -0.46
C ARG A 27 2.30 -8.10 0.61
N THR A 28 2.62 -8.65 1.76
CA THR A 28 1.70 -8.69 2.89
C THR A 28 2.17 -7.74 3.98
N LEU A 29 1.27 -6.89 4.43
CA LEU A 29 1.50 -6.02 5.59
C LEU A 29 0.68 -6.53 6.75
N ALA A 30 1.35 -6.77 7.88
CA ALA A 30 0.69 -7.12 9.12
C ALA A 30 0.63 -5.90 10.05
N THR A 31 -0.16 -6.01 11.10
CA THR A 31 -0.30 -4.95 12.09
C THR A 31 1.06 -4.48 12.60
N GLY A 32 1.28 -3.18 12.58
CA GLY A 32 2.52 -2.57 13.03
C GLY A 32 3.61 -2.47 11.98
N MET A 33 3.40 -3.04 10.81
CA MET A 33 4.39 -2.96 9.73
C MET A 33 4.28 -1.64 8.99
N VAL A 34 5.43 -1.17 8.51
CA VAL A 34 5.54 0.04 7.72
C VAL A 34 6.00 -0.33 6.33
N GLY A 35 5.27 0.17 5.33
CA GLY A 35 5.65 -0.03 3.94
C GLY A 35 5.86 1.30 3.25
N PHE A 36 6.72 1.31 2.26
CA PHE A 36 6.91 2.47 1.40
C PHE A 36 6.48 2.12 -0.01
N LEU A 37 5.56 2.90 -0.54
CA LEU A 37 5.06 2.68 -1.89
C LEU A 37 5.47 3.84 -2.78
N GLU A 38 6.06 3.49 -3.91
CA GLU A 38 6.46 4.48 -4.91
C GLU A 38 5.82 4.11 -6.24
N GLU A 39 5.03 5.01 -6.76
CA GLU A 39 4.35 4.79 -8.04
C GLU A 39 4.91 5.76 -9.09
N ALA A 40 6.03 5.40 -9.66
CA ALA A 40 6.64 6.19 -10.72
C ALA A 40 6.51 5.42 -12.03
N GLY A 41 5.54 5.82 -12.84
CA GLY A 41 5.35 5.20 -14.14
C GLY A 41 4.69 3.83 -14.10
N SER A 42 4.14 3.43 -12.99
CA SER A 42 3.45 2.16 -12.86
C SER A 42 1.97 2.30 -13.20
N LYS A 43 1.30 1.17 -13.38
CA LYS A 43 -0.14 1.15 -13.63
C LYS A 43 -0.95 1.21 -12.33
N GLY A 44 -0.30 1.37 -11.21
CA GLY A 44 -0.96 1.42 -9.92
C GLY A 44 -0.78 0.14 -9.15
N HIS A 45 -1.57 0.00 -8.12
CA HIS A 45 -1.49 -1.15 -7.23
C HIS A 45 -2.88 -1.54 -6.77
N THR A 46 -2.99 -2.74 -6.21
CA THR A 46 -4.22 -3.22 -5.60
C THR A 46 -3.99 -3.41 -4.10
N LEU A 47 -5.06 -3.24 -3.34
CA LEU A 47 -5.02 -3.42 -1.90
C LEU A 47 -6.20 -4.30 -1.51
N ARG A 48 -5.92 -5.35 -0.76
CA ARG A 48 -6.96 -6.27 -0.33
C ARG A 48 -6.79 -6.58 1.16
N VAL A 49 -7.89 -6.50 1.89
CA VAL A 49 -7.92 -6.91 3.29
C VAL A 49 -7.93 -8.43 3.36
N VAL A 50 -7.04 -8.99 4.16
CA VAL A 50 -6.93 -10.43 4.35
C VAL A 50 -7.48 -10.78 5.72
N GLY A 51 -8.35 -11.81 5.77
CA GLY A 51 -8.95 -12.23 7.01
C GLY A 51 -10.25 -11.53 7.32
N ASP A 52 -10.74 -11.71 8.53
CA ASP A 52 -12.05 -11.23 8.95
C ASP A 52 -12.02 -9.88 9.67
N GLU A 53 -10.86 -9.43 10.06
CA GLU A 53 -10.74 -8.17 10.79
C GLU A 53 -10.65 -6.98 9.84
N PRO A 54 -11.33 -5.87 10.16
CA PRO A 54 -11.15 -4.67 9.37
C PRO A 54 -9.72 -4.14 9.53
N ALA A 55 -9.22 -3.54 8.47
CA ALA A 55 -7.87 -2.99 8.45
C ALA A 55 -7.92 -1.47 8.53
N THR A 56 -7.07 -0.89 9.37
CA THR A 56 -6.91 0.54 9.46
C THR A 56 -5.50 0.90 9.03
N LEU A 57 -5.43 1.73 8.01
CA LEU A 57 -4.17 2.09 7.38
C LEU A 57 -3.92 3.58 7.52
N PHE A 58 -2.74 3.93 7.96
CA PHE A 58 -2.29 5.32 8.04
C PHE A 58 -1.35 5.59 6.87
N VAL A 59 -1.68 6.60 6.07
CA VAL A 59 -0.92 6.90 4.86
C VAL A 59 -0.37 8.31 4.95
N VAL A 60 0.92 8.45 4.69
CA VAL A 60 1.59 9.76 4.63
C VAL A 60 2.18 9.92 3.23
N GLU A 61 1.70 10.91 2.51
CA GLU A 61 2.27 11.20 1.20
C GLU A 61 3.53 12.04 1.35
N VAL A 62 4.52 11.72 0.52
CA VAL A 62 5.79 12.42 0.48
C VAL A 62 5.96 12.99 -0.92
N GLU A 63 6.25 14.26 -0.99
CA GLU A 63 6.51 14.91 -2.28
C GLU A 63 7.95 14.74 -2.72
#